data_8efccae91fc20b40a91c3da24e76a257
#
_entry.id   8efccae91fc20b40a91c3da24e76a257
#
_cell.length_a   1.000
_cell.length_b   1.000
_cell.length_c   1.000
_cell.angle_alpha   90.00
_cell.angle_beta   90.00
_cell.angle_gamma   90.00
#
_symmetry.space_group_name_H-M   'P 1'
#
loop_
_entity.id
_entity.type
_entity.pdbx_description
1 polymer ?
#
loop_
_entity_poly.entity_id
_entity_poly.type
_entity_poly.pdbx_seq_one_letter_code
_entity_poly.pdbx_strand_id
1 'polypeptide(L)'
;MTVVVDTNVLPGMFTTGHGYRPIADAWFDGIFVWAVSTEILLEYEEVLVQLKGHAMARRILALIERVGALQGNLHRVSPSFSFRTIPTDLNDDKFADCAIIADADHIITSDKHFSRLVGSGYKPQPIALEKFITRFLTPA
;
A
#
# COMPACT_ATOMS: atom_id res chain seq x y z
N MET A 1 5.11 10.80 6.65
CA MET A 1 4.88 10.37 5.26
C MET A 1 3.78 9.32 5.24
N THR A 2 2.84 9.46 4.35
CA THR A 2 1.73 8.51 4.18
C THR A 2 1.82 7.86 2.81
N VAL A 3 1.68 6.53 2.76
CA VAL A 3 1.76 5.77 1.51
C VAL A 3 0.60 4.79 1.39
N VAL A 4 0.24 4.47 0.16
CA VAL A 4 -0.62 3.35 -0.18
C VAL A 4 0.24 2.28 -0.83
N VAL A 5 -0.05 1.03 -0.54
CA VAL A 5 0.72 -0.12 -1.04
C VAL A 5 -0.15 -0.90 -2.02
N ASP A 6 0.32 -1.04 -3.26
CA ASP A 6 -0.33 -1.87 -4.26
C ASP A 6 -0.31 -3.35 -3.83
N THR A 7 -1.37 -4.06 -4.13
CA THR A 7 -1.55 -5.46 -3.71
C THR A 7 -0.39 -6.36 -4.14
N ASN A 8 0.20 -6.11 -5.31
CA ASN A 8 1.30 -6.94 -5.81
C ASN A 8 2.59 -6.83 -4.98
N VAL A 9 2.72 -5.77 -4.20
CA VAL A 9 3.86 -5.55 -3.30
C VAL A 9 3.70 -6.30 -1.99
N LEU A 10 2.47 -6.43 -1.53
CA LEU A 10 2.12 -6.90 -0.19
C LEU A 10 2.67 -8.29 0.17
N PRO A 11 2.53 -9.33 -0.68
CA PRO A 11 3.01 -10.66 -0.28
C PRO A 11 4.50 -10.70 0.02
N GLY A 12 5.31 -9.98 -0.76
CA GLY A 12 6.76 -9.91 -0.54
C GLY A 12 7.13 -9.18 0.74
N MET A 13 6.34 -8.19 1.15
CA MET A 13 6.57 -7.47 2.40
C MET A 13 6.52 -8.40 3.62
N PHE A 14 5.69 -9.43 3.56
CA PHE A 14 5.50 -10.38 4.66
C PHE A 14 6.14 -11.74 4.40
N THR A 15 7.14 -11.78 3.53
CA THR A 15 7.93 -12.98 3.26
C THR A 15 9.35 -12.76 3.75
N THR A 16 9.81 -13.60 4.70
CA THR A 16 11.15 -13.52 5.26
C THR A 16 12.20 -13.67 4.16
N GLY A 17 13.18 -12.77 4.12
CA GLY A 17 14.26 -12.80 3.13
C GLY A 17 13.89 -12.22 1.77
N HIS A 18 12.65 -11.79 1.57
CA HIS A 18 12.22 -11.17 0.32
C HIS A 18 12.73 -9.72 0.22
N GLY A 19 13.04 -9.27 -1.01
CA GLY A 19 13.52 -7.90 -1.25
C GLY A 19 12.54 -6.80 -0.82
N TYR A 20 11.26 -7.09 -0.66
CA TYR A 20 10.24 -6.14 -0.22
C TYR A 20 10.05 -6.12 1.30
N ARG A 21 10.66 -7.06 2.02
CA ARG A 21 10.56 -7.12 3.48
C ARG A 21 10.97 -5.82 4.19
N PRO A 22 11.99 -5.08 3.73
CA PRO A 22 12.35 -3.81 4.37
C PRO A 22 11.21 -2.80 4.46
N ILE A 23 10.22 -2.87 3.56
CA ILE A 23 9.05 -1.99 3.61
C ILE A 23 8.19 -2.31 4.84
N ALA A 24 7.93 -3.60 5.10
CA ALA A 24 7.20 -4.02 6.29
C ALA A 24 7.96 -3.65 7.57
N ASP A 25 9.26 -3.89 7.60
CA ASP A 25 10.10 -3.57 8.76
C ASP A 25 10.07 -2.07 9.06
N ALA A 26 10.13 -1.22 8.02
CA ALA A 26 10.03 0.23 8.18
C ALA A 26 8.67 0.65 8.75
N TRP A 27 7.59 0.01 8.30
CA TRP A 27 6.27 0.30 8.83
C TRP A 27 6.15 -0.15 10.30
N PHE A 28 6.69 -1.30 10.65
CA PHE A 28 6.75 -1.75 12.05
C PHE A 28 7.53 -0.77 12.92
N ASP A 29 8.55 -0.13 12.36
CA ASP A 29 9.37 0.88 13.05
C ASP A 29 8.74 2.28 13.06
N GLY A 30 7.56 2.44 12.47
CA GLY A 30 6.84 3.71 12.47
C GLY A 30 7.36 4.75 11.48
N ILE A 31 8.14 4.33 10.47
CA ILE A 31 8.75 5.25 9.50
C ILE A 31 7.71 5.93 8.62
N PHE A 32 6.60 5.26 8.35
CA PHE A 32 5.53 5.84 7.55
C PHE A 32 4.14 5.40 8.05
N VAL A 33 3.13 6.14 7.61
CA VAL A 33 1.72 5.79 7.80
C VAL A 33 1.23 5.05 6.57
N TRP A 34 0.58 3.93 6.77
CA TRP A 34 0.01 3.12 5.70
C TRP A 34 -1.49 3.43 5.59
N ALA A 35 -1.91 3.92 4.43
CA ALA A 35 -3.33 4.21 4.18
C ALA A 35 -3.99 3.04 3.46
N VAL A 36 -5.18 2.67 3.92
CA VAL A 36 -5.98 1.58 3.36
C VAL A 36 -7.45 1.99 3.31
N SER A 37 -8.22 1.29 2.46
CA SER A 37 -9.68 1.33 2.48
C SER A 37 -10.21 -0.08 2.67
N THR A 38 -11.51 -0.23 2.92
CA THR A 38 -12.12 -1.56 3.04
C THR A 38 -11.93 -2.37 1.75
N GLU A 39 -12.11 -1.74 0.59
CA GLU A 39 -11.92 -2.42 -0.70
C GLU A 39 -10.49 -2.93 -0.88
N ILE A 40 -9.50 -2.12 -0.48
CA ILE A 40 -8.09 -2.51 -0.54
C ILE A 40 -7.81 -3.69 0.40
N LEU A 41 -8.33 -3.63 1.63
CA LEU A 41 -8.13 -4.73 2.59
C LEU A 41 -8.75 -6.03 2.11
N LEU A 42 -9.91 -5.98 1.44
CA LEU A 42 -10.53 -7.16 0.85
C LEU A 42 -9.68 -7.75 -0.27
N GLU A 43 -9.08 -6.92 -1.10
CA GLU A 43 -8.17 -7.39 -2.15
C GLU A 43 -6.88 -7.98 -1.57
N TYR A 44 -6.33 -7.35 -0.54
CA TYR A 44 -5.19 -7.91 0.19
C TYR A 44 -5.49 -9.32 0.70
N GLU A 45 -6.65 -9.49 1.33
CA GLU A 45 -7.08 -10.81 1.83
C GLU A 45 -7.15 -11.83 0.71
N GLU A 46 -7.81 -11.47 -0.41
CA GLU A 46 -7.98 -12.37 -1.55
C GLU A 46 -6.62 -12.85 -2.09
N VAL A 47 -5.68 -11.94 -2.31
CA VAL A 47 -4.37 -12.29 -2.84
C VAL A 47 -3.54 -13.08 -1.84
N LEU A 48 -3.57 -12.71 -0.56
CA LEU A 48 -2.85 -13.44 0.47
C LEU A 48 -3.39 -14.86 0.63
N VAL A 49 -4.71 -15.06 0.54
CA VAL A 49 -5.30 -16.40 0.57
C VAL A 49 -4.81 -17.24 -0.60
N GLN A 50 -4.81 -16.67 -1.80
CA GLN A 50 -4.34 -17.37 -3.00
C GLN A 50 -2.87 -17.78 -2.91
N LEU A 51 -2.02 -16.92 -2.37
CA LEU A 51 -0.56 -17.15 -2.36
C LEU A 51 -0.06 -17.86 -1.10
N LYS A 52 -0.71 -17.68 0.03
CA LYS A 52 -0.20 -18.14 1.32
C LYS A 52 -1.20 -19.00 2.12
N GLY A 53 -2.44 -19.11 1.65
CA GLY A 53 -3.50 -19.86 2.31
C GLY A 53 -4.25 -19.04 3.36
N HIS A 54 -5.43 -19.56 3.78
CA HIS A 54 -6.33 -18.83 4.69
C HIS A 54 -5.70 -18.51 6.05
N ALA A 55 -4.99 -19.48 6.65
CA ALA A 55 -4.42 -19.31 7.99
C ALA A 55 -3.37 -18.20 8.01
N MET A 56 -2.47 -18.18 7.03
CA MET A 56 -1.41 -17.17 6.95
C MET A 56 -1.99 -15.80 6.57
N ALA A 57 -2.94 -15.75 5.65
CA ALA A 57 -3.62 -14.51 5.27
C ALA A 57 -4.26 -13.86 6.49
N ARG A 58 -4.96 -14.65 7.30
CA ARG A 58 -5.61 -14.18 8.53
C ARG A 58 -4.59 -13.62 9.53
N ARG A 59 -3.46 -14.30 9.69
CA ARG A 59 -2.38 -13.84 10.58
C ARG A 59 -1.77 -12.52 10.12
N ILE A 60 -1.53 -12.37 8.84
CA ILE A 60 -0.94 -11.15 8.28
C ILE A 60 -1.89 -9.98 8.46
N LEU A 61 -3.17 -10.16 8.11
CA LEU A 61 -4.16 -9.09 8.26
C LEU A 61 -4.38 -8.69 9.72
N ALA A 62 -4.42 -9.67 10.63
CA ALA A 62 -4.51 -9.40 12.06
C ALA A 62 -3.28 -8.64 12.58
N LEU A 63 -2.10 -8.96 12.08
CA LEU A 63 -0.86 -8.28 12.43
C LEU A 63 -0.90 -6.81 11.96
N ILE A 64 -1.34 -6.58 10.73
CA ILE A 64 -1.46 -5.22 10.18
C ILE A 64 -2.41 -4.39 11.06
N GLU A 65 -3.57 -4.92 11.38
CA GLU A 65 -4.55 -4.20 12.21
C GLU A 65 -4.02 -3.95 13.62
N ARG A 66 -3.37 -4.93 14.22
CA ARG A 66 -2.83 -4.82 15.58
C ARG A 66 -1.70 -3.80 15.68
N VAL A 67 -0.73 -3.87 14.79
CA VAL A 67 0.37 -2.90 14.76
C VAL A 67 -0.15 -1.50 14.49
N GLY A 68 -1.08 -1.37 13.55
CA GLY A 68 -1.72 -0.10 13.23
C GLY A 68 -2.44 0.51 14.43
N ALA A 69 -3.16 -0.32 15.21
CA ALA A 69 -3.86 0.15 16.39
C ALA A 69 -2.89 0.57 17.50
N LEU A 70 -1.80 -0.18 17.70
CA LEU A 70 -0.82 0.11 18.73
C LEU A 70 0.04 1.34 18.42
N GLN A 71 0.42 1.54 17.16
CA GLN A 71 1.32 2.62 16.75
C GLN A 71 0.60 3.82 16.15
N GLY A 72 -0.67 3.68 15.75
CA GLY A 72 -1.41 4.74 15.10
C GLY A 72 -0.94 5.05 13.68
N ASN A 73 -0.26 4.11 13.02
CA ASN A 73 0.30 4.30 11.68
C ASN A 73 -0.42 3.50 10.58
N LEU A 74 -1.66 3.12 10.82
CA LEU A 74 -2.57 2.59 9.81
C LEU A 74 -3.76 3.54 9.70
N HIS A 75 -3.88 4.20 8.55
CA HIS A 75 -4.94 5.18 8.31
C HIS A 75 -6.01 4.56 7.41
N ARG A 76 -7.16 4.25 7.99
CA ARG A 76 -8.28 3.68 7.26
C ARG A 76 -9.18 4.79 6.74
N VAL A 77 -9.34 4.87 5.44
CA VAL A 77 -10.18 5.88 4.78
C VAL A 77 -11.37 5.24 4.07
N SER A 78 -12.40 6.03 3.83
CA SER A 78 -13.61 5.60 3.11
C SER A 78 -13.89 6.59 1.99
N PRO A 79 -13.33 6.37 0.79
CA PRO A 79 -13.61 7.25 -0.35
C PRO A 79 -15.10 7.26 -0.66
N SER A 80 -15.69 8.47 -0.73
CA SER A 80 -17.12 8.63 -0.98
C SER A 80 -17.48 8.61 -2.46
N PHE A 81 -16.48 8.75 -3.35
CA PHE A 81 -16.67 8.68 -4.80
C PHE A 81 -15.35 8.33 -5.48
N SER A 82 -15.44 7.87 -6.73
CA SER A 82 -14.27 7.53 -7.53
C SER A 82 -13.77 8.74 -8.32
N PHE A 83 -12.46 8.94 -8.32
CA PHE A 83 -11.80 10.01 -9.10
C PHE A 83 -11.51 9.59 -10.54
N ARG A 84 -11.56 8.29 -10.85
CA ARG A 84 -11.33 7.75 -12.19
C ARG A 84 -10.01 8.17 -12.81
N THR A 85 -8.96 8.22 -12.00
CA THR A 85 -7.62 8.60 -12.46
C THR A 85 -6.92 7.52 -13.28
N ILE A 86 -7.38 6.27 -13.19
CA ILE A 86 -6.85 5.11 -13.91
C ILE A 86 -7.98 4.46 -14.70
N PRO A 87 -8.36 5.02 -15.88
CA PRO A 87 -9.52 4.55 -16.62
C PRO A 87 -9.35 3.19 -17.27
N THR A 88 -8.13 2.71 -17.43
CA THR A 88 -7.85 1.43 -18.09
C THR A 88 -7.91 0.24 -17.13
N ASP A 89 -7.87 0.47 -15.83
CA ASP A 89 -7.94 -0.58 -14.81
C ASP A 89 -8.70 -0.07 -13.59
N LEU A 90 -9.98 -0.43 -13.51
CA LEU A 90 -10.86 -0.03 -12.40
C LEU A 90 -10.44 -0.65 -11.07
N ASN A 91 -9.74 -1.79 -11.09
CA ASN A 91 -9.22 -2.40 -9.85
C ASN A 91 -8.12 -1.55 -9.22
N ASP A 92 -7.32 -0.86 -10.04
CA ASP A 92 -6.26 0.01 -9.53
C ASP A 92 -6.79 1.37 -9.07
N ASP A 93 -7.95 1.80 -9.56
CA ASP A 93 -8.59 3.06 -9.18
C ASP A 93 -8.79 3.16 -7.67
N LYS A 94 -9.11 2.05 -6.99
CA LYS A 94 -9.31 2.08 -5.53
C LYS A 94 -8.06 2.47 -4.75
N PHE A 95 -6.87 2.14 -5.26
CA PHE A 95 -5.61 2.56 -4.66
C PHE A 95 -5.38 4.06 -4.85
N ALA A 96 -5.64 4.56 -6.06
CA ALA A 96 -5.53 5.98 -6.34
C ALA A 96 -6.56 6.78 -5.53
N ASP A 97 -7.80 6.34 -5.46
CA ASP A 97 -8.85 7.00 -4.69
C ASP A 97 -8.49 7.04 -3.20
N CYS A 98 -8.01 5.94 -2.64
CA CYS A 98 -7.56 5.87 -1.27
C CYS A 98 -6.40 6.85 -1.02
N ALA A 99 -5.43 6.88 -1.91
CA ALA A 99 -4.27 7.76 -1.78
C ALA A 99 -4.65 9.23 -1.82
N ILE A 100 -5.59 9.60 -2.69
CA ILE A 100 -6.07 10.98 -2.81
C ILE A 100 -6.81 11.39 -1.53
N ILE A 101 -7.73 10.56 -1.05
CA ILE A 101 -8.51 10.86 0.17
C ILE A 101 -7.63 10.89 1.41
N ALA A 102 -6.64 10.02 1.49
CA ALA A 102 -5.70 9.97 2.62
C ALA A 102 -4.64 11.07 2.56
N ASP A 103 -4.62 11.86 1.48
CA ASP A 103 -3.55 12.84 1.21
C ASP A 103 -2.16 12.18 1.26
N ALA A 104 -2.06 11.00 0.68
CA ALA A 104 -0.83 10.23 0.68
C ALA A 104 0.24 10.87 -0.22
N ASP A 105 1.50 10.64 0.13
CA ASP A 105 2.63 11.13 -0.65
C ASP A 105 2.93 10.21 -1.83
N HIS A 106 2.79 8.91 -1.63
CA HIS A 106 3.17 7.92 -2.63
C HIS A 106 2.22 6.72 -2.67
N ILE A 107 2.17 6.08 -3.84
CA ILE A 107 1.66 4.72 -4.01
C ILE A 107 2.86 3.84 -4.34
N ILE A 108 3.17 2.88 -3.48
CA ILE A 108 4.27 1.93 -3.74
C ILE A 108 3.76 0.86 -4.68
N THR A 109 4.27 0.85 -5.90
CA THR A 109 3.79 -0.03 -6.96
C THR A 109 4.85 -0.27 -8.03
N SER A 110 4.74 -1.40 -8.73
CA SER A 110 5.49 -1.67 -9.95
C SER A 110 4.59 -1.59 -11.20
N ASP A 111 3.31 -1.25 -11.02
CA ASP A 111 2.34 -1.22 -12.11
C ASP A 111 2.40 0.10 -12.88
N LYS A 112 2.56 0.01 -14.20
CA LYS A 112 2.62 1.17 -15.09
C LYS A 112 1.31 1.94 -15.19
N HIS A 113 0.18 1.35 -14.85
CA HIS A 113 -1.13 2.01 -14.90
C HIS A 113 -1.16 3.25 -14.00
N PHE A 114 -0.42 3.25 -12.91
CA PHE A 114 -0.34 4.39 -12.00
C PHE A 114 0.43 5.58 -12.58
N SER A 115 1.11 5.43 -13.70
CA SER A 115 1.79 6.55 -14.38
C SER A 115 0.83 7.68 -14.76
N ARG A 116 -0.45 7.39 -14.85
CA ARG A 116 -1.49 8.39 -15.11
C ARG A 116 -1.61 9.45 -14.01
N LEU A 117 -1.15 9.16 -12.81
CA LEU A 117 -1.11 10.15 -11.73
C LEU A 117 -0.02 11.20 -11.93
N VAL A 118 1.01 10.90 -12.70
CA VAL A 118 2.08 11.84 -12.99
C VAL A 118 1.51 13.00 -13.81
N GLY A 119 1.64 14.22 -13.28
CA GLY A 119 1.11 15.41 -13.92
C GLY A 119 -0.39 15.60 -13.79
N SER A 120 -1.10 14.76 -13.03
CA SER A 120 -2.55 14.87 -12.86
C SER A 120 -3.00 16.02 -11.98
N GLY A 121 -2.08 16.61 -11.21
CA GLY A 121 -2.40 17.63 -10.21
C GLY A 121 -2.72 17.06 -8.83
N TYR A 122 -2.84 15.74 -8.68
CA TYR A 122 -3.00 15.09 -7.39
C TYR A 122 -1.64 14.84 -6.74
N LYS A 123 -1.59 14.99 -5.40
CA LYS A 123 -0.36 14.81 -4.63
C LYS A 123 0.21 13.40 -4.68
N PRO A 124 -0.60 12.30 -4.54
CA PRO A 124 -0.05 10.97 -4.55
C PRO A 124 0.64 10.66 -5.87
N GLN A 125 1.91 10.23 -5.80
CA GLN A 125 2.68 9.86 -6.98
C GLN A 125 3.14 8.41 -6.87
N PRO A 126 3.09 7.65 -7.98
CA PRO A 126 3.60 6.27 -7.96
C PRO A 126 5.10 6.25 -7.74
N ILE A 127 5.57 5.29 -6.97
CA ILE A 127 7.00 5.08 -6.72
C ILE A 127 7.29 3.59 -6.78
N ALA A 128 8.34 3.22 -7.51
CA ALA A 128 8.80 1.84 -7.55
C ALA A 128 9.39 1.44 -6.19
N LEU A 129 9.26 0.15 -5.85
CA LEU A 129 9.76 -0.40 -4.59
C LEU A 129 11.23 -0.09 -4.33
N GLU A 130 12.05 -0.33 -5.34
CA GLU A 130 13.50 -0.14 -5.22
C GLU A 130 13.82 1.33 -4.93
N LYS A 131 13.11 2.23 -5.59
CA LYS A 131 13.29 3.67 -5.36
C LYS A 131 12.79 4.08 -3.97
N PHE A 132 11.69 3.50 -3.50
CA PHE A 132 11.18 3.78 -2.17
C PHE A 132 12.20 3.34 -1.11
N ILE A 133 12.72 2.13 -1.24
CA ILE A 133 13.72 1.60 -0.31
C ILE A 133 14.98 2.48 -0.34
N THR A 134 15.51 2.77 -1.51
CA THR A 134 16.73 3.57 -1.65
C THR A 134 16.55 4.98 -1.11
N ARG A 135 15.43 5.62 -1.41
CA ARG A 135 15.21 7.03 -1.08
C ARG A 135 14.85 7.25 0.39
N PHE A 136 14.05 6.36 0.98
CA PHE A 136 13.45 6.59 2.30
C PHE A 136 13.93 5.63 3.39
N LEU A 137 14.43 4.45 3.04
CA LEU A 137 14.76 3.42 4.02
C LEU A 137 16.25 3.16 4.15
N THR A 138 17.05 3.62 3.21
CA THR A 138 18.52 3.48 3.28
C THR A 138 19.11 4.64 4.07
N PRO A 139 19.93 4.39 5.09
CA PRO A 139 20.63 5.47 5.82
C PRO A 139 21.47 6.32 4.88
N ALA A 140 21.46 7.64 5.14
CA ALA A 140 22.25 8.58 4.36
C ALA A 140 23.75 8.42 4.63
#